data_86a7c336273e267cb442b74ef3b2917e
#
_entry.id   86a7c336273e267cb442b74ef3b2917e
#
_cell.length_a   1.000
_cell.length_b   1.000
_cell.length_c   1.000
_cell.angle_alpha   90.00
_cell.angle_beta   90.00
_cell.angle_gamma   90.00
#
_symmetry.space_group_name_H-M   'P 1'
#
loop_
_entity.id
_entity.type
_entity.pdbx_description
1 polymer ?
#
loop_
_entity_poly.entity_id
_entity_poly.type
_entity_poly.pdbx_seq_one_letter_code
_entity_poly.pdbx_strand_id
1 'polypeptide(L)'
;EDNSVNEIIDLEKSLDTISGFFKLSKILKKKNFDRVYIFNGSLRYNLIAKHAGIKSIFQYPLFTSKDIIFQTAKIFTENSIGEIVDTQPSIKSDKKKSDMIFDKNYKHIILGLSASGETKRWGVNNFVKVTNKVSREYKCKFYLAGGSSDQKIIDEFISKSESKNFFSFTNLNIKEIISIIKYADLYLGNDTGFMHISSALGVRCIGIFIDSPAYAYSGYTKNIEAIIPRGETINSTTHNTNGRDKISSDDVIKKVLEYIIS
;
A
#
# COMPACT_ATOMS: atom_id res chain seq x y z
N GLU A 1 -11.98 10.36 -8.21
CA GLU A 1 -12.72 10.78 -7.00
C GLU A 1 -13.65 9.63 -6.59
N ASP A 2 -13.62 9.28 -5.29
CA ASP A 2 -14.53 8.27 -4.75
C ASP A 2 -15.89 8.94 -4.50
N ASN A 3 -16.92 8.52 -5.23
CA ASN A 3 -18.28 9.09 -5.11
C ASN A 3 -18.94 8.79 -3.74
N SER A 4 -18.31 7.97 -2.89
CA SER A 4 -18.75 7.74 -1.51
C SER A 4 -18.29 8.85 -0.55
N VAL A 5 -17.37 9.72 -0.97
CA VAL A 5 -16.84 10.85 -0.20
C VAL A 5 -17.37 12.16 -0.75
N ASN A 6 -18.16 12.87 0.03
CA ASN A 6 -18.75 14.13 -0.37
C ASN A 6 -17.76 15.29 -0.41
N GLU A 7 -16.81 15.32 0.56
CA GLU A 7 -15.85 16.41 0.69
C GLU A 7 -14.58 15.90 1.40
N ILE A 8 -13.43 16.43 1.00
CA ILE A 8 -12.13 16.19 1.64
C ILE A 8 -11.64 17.49 2.24
N ILE A 9 -11.26 17.46 3.52
CA ILE A 9 -10.61 18.58 4.21
C ILE A 9 -9.16 18.19 4.48
N ASP A 10 -8.23 18.81 3.76
CA ASP A 10 -6.81 18.59 3.96
C ASP A 10 -6.35 19.16 5.30
N LEU A 11 -5.69 18.31 6.09
CA LEU A 11 -5.08 18.71 7.35
C LEU A 11 -3.64 19.18 7.09
N GLU A 12 -3.49 20.44 6.66
CA GLU A 12 -2.18 21.07 6.52
C GLU A 12 -1.43 21.09 7.88
N LYS A 13 -0.09 21.07 7.82
CA LYS A 13 0.77 21.19 9.03
C LYS A 13 0.44 22.42 9.90
N SER A 14 -0.07 23.48 9.30
CA SER A 14 -0.54 24.67 10.00
C SER A 14 -1.67 24.38 11.00
N LEU A 15 -2.43 23.32 10.80
CA LEU A 15 -3.51 22.88 11.66
C LEU A 15 -3.04 22.08 12.89
N ASP A 16 -1.77 21.67 12.94
CA ASP A 16 -1.20 20.97 14.11
C ASP A 16 -0.86 21.87 15.30
N THR A 17 -1.02 23.17 15.14
CA THR A 17 -0.79 24.19 16.17
C THR A 17 -2.00 24.40 17.08
N ILE A 18 -1.83 25.15 18.18
CA ILE A 18 -2.94 25.57 19.06
C ILE A 18 -3.98 26.40 18.29
N SER A 19 -3.52 27.33 17.45
CA SER A 19 -4.42 28.12 16.59
C SER A 19 -5.15 27.22 15.57
N GLY A 20 -4.48 26.21 15.06
CA GLY A 20 -5.05 25.19 14.18
C GLY A 20 -6.16 24.37 14.83
N PHE A 21 -6.06 24.10 16.15
CA PHE A 21 -7.14 23.47 16.91
C PHE A 21 -8.45 24.26 16.78
N PHE A 22 -8.43 25.56 17.07
CA PHE A 22 -9.62 26.41 16.98
C PHE A 22 -10.11 26.58 15.54
N LYS A 23 -9.18 26.70 14.58
CA LYS A 23 -9.50 26.82 13.15
C LYS A 23 -10.24 25.57 12.66
N LEU A 24 -9.71 24.37 12.93
CA LEU A 24 -10.34 23.10 12.53
C LEU A 24 -11.68 22.89 13.22
N SER A 25 -11.76 23.17 14.52
CA SER A 25 -13.00 23.10 15.28
C SER A 25 -14.09 24.02 14.69
N LYS A 26 -13.73 25.25 14.28
CA LYS A 26 -14.67 26.20 13.63
C LYS A 26 -15.14 25.67 12.25
N ILE A 27 -14.25 25.03 11.49
CA ILE A 27 -14.60 24.40 10.21
C ILE A 27 -15.62 23.27 10.46
N LEU A 28 -15.34 22.36 11.39
CA LEU A 28 -16.23 21.24 11.70
C LEU A 28 -17.59 21.71 12.24
N LYS A 29 -17.60 22.75 13.11
CA LYS A 29 -18.83 23.34 13.64
C LYS A 29 -19.74 23.88 12.52
N LYS A 30 -19.17 24.52 11.49
CA LYS A 30 -19.95 25.01 10.33
C LYS A 30 -20.58 23.91 9.50
N LYS A 31 -19.98 22.70 9.50
CA LYS A 31 -20.48 21.54 8.75
C LYS A 31 -21.63 20.83 9.49
N ASN A 32 -21.82 21.09 10.77
CA ASN A 32 -22.92 20.58 11.59
C ASN A 32 -23.03 19.04 11.53
N PHE A 33 -21.90 18.33 11.76
CA PHE A 33 -21.90 16.87 11.76
C PHE A 33 -22.60 16.30 12.99
N ASP A 34 -23.38 15.24 12.82
CA ASP A 34 -24.01 14.48 13.90
C ASP A 34 -23.05 13.53 14.57
N ARG A 35 -22.13 12.94 13.80
CA ARG A 35 -21.21 11.90 14.24
C ARG A 35 -19.81 12.14 13.68
N VAL A 36 -18.80 11.70 14.41
CA VAL A 36 -17.41 11.65 13.97
C VAL A 36 -16.76 10.32 14.34
N TYR A 37 -16.04 9.74 13.39
CA TYR A 37 -15.23 8.53 13.58
C TYR A 37 -13.75 8.92 13.43
N ILE A 38 -12.99 8.79 14.51
CA ILE A 38 -11.60 9.25 14.57
C ILE A 38 -10.68 8.03 14.53
N PHE A 39 -10.11 7.71 13.35
CA PHE A 39 -9.13 6.64 13.15
C PHE A 39 -7.71 7.09 13.52
N ASN A 40 -7.59 7.80 14.62
CA ASN A 40 -6.32 8.31 15.16
C ASN A 40 -6.36 8.24 16.68
N GLY A 41 -5.29 7.74 17.31
CA GLY A 41 -5.18 7.60 18.76
C GLY A 41 -4.96 8.92 19.53
N SER A 42 -4.84 10.07 18.86
CA SER A 42 -4.57 11.35 19.49
C SER A 42 -5.83 11.96 20.13
N LEU A 43 -5.75 12.28 21.41
CA LEU A 43 -6.81 13.01 22.15
C LEU A 43 -7.15 14.37 21.52
N ARG A 44 -6.22 14.97 20.79
CA ARG A 44 -6.40 16.25 20.12
C ARG A 44 -7.66 16.28 19.25
N TYR A 45 -7.85 15.26 18.41
CA TYR A 45 -9.00 15.22 17.48
C TYR A 45 -10.33 15.02 18.22
N ASN A 46 -10.32 14.28 19.32
CA ASN A 46 -11.49 14.15 20.18
C ASN A 46 -11.89 15.50 20.78
N LEU A 47 -10.91 16.24 21.31
CA LEU A 47 -11.14 17.56 21.87
C LEU A 47 -11.63 18.58 20.83
N ILE A 48 -11.09 18.53 19.61
CA ILE A 48 -11.55 19.34 18.47
C ILE A 48 -13.02 19.05 18.16
N ALA A 49 -13.39 17.78 18.08
CA ALA A 49 -14.76 17.37 17.80
C ALA A 49 -15.73 17.81 18.92
N LYS A 50 -15.36 17.66 20.19
CA LYS A 50 -16.13 18.16 21.33
C LYS A 50 -16.31 19.68 21.28
N HIS A 51 -15.24 20.42 21.00
CA HIS A 51 -15.29 21.88 20.91
C HIS A 51 -16.12 22.34 19.69
N ALA A 52 -16.16 21.54 18.62
CA ALA A 52 -17.05 21.79 17.48
C ALA A 52 -18.54 21.52 17.77
N GLY A 53 -18.86 20.91 18.92
CA GLY A 53 -20.22 20.60 19.34
C GLY A 53 -20.77 19.29 18.79
N ILE A 54 -19.92 18.39 18.28
CA ILE A 54 -20.34 17.08 17.77
C ILE A 54 -20.70 16.20 18.97
N LYS A 55 -21.91 15.62 18.94
CA LYS A 55 -22.45 14.86 20.08
C LYS A 55 -21.96 13.41 20.11
N SER A 56 -21.93 12.75 18.95
CA SER A 56 -21.54 11.35 18.84
C SER A 56 -20.10 11.24 18.35
N ILE A 57 -19.16 10.95 19.27
CA ILE A 57 -17.72 10.88 18.96
C ILE A 57 -17.24 9.46 19.22
N PHE A 58 -16.78 8.79 18.16
CA PHE A 58 -16.18 7.47 18.21
C PHE A 58 -14.67 7.62 18.02
N GLN A 59 -13.89 7.18 19.00
CA GLN A 59 -12.44 7.33 19.01
C GLN A 59 -11.76 5.97 18.89
N TYR A 60 -10.88 5.83 17.93
CA TYR A 60 -9.93 4.70 17.85
C TYR A 60 -9.10 4.62 19.15
N PRO A 61 -8.73 3.41 19.63
CA PRO A 61 -8.01 3.27 20.89
C PRO A 61 -6.82 4.21 21.02
N LEU A 62 -6.73 4.90 22.16
CA LEU A 62 -5.73 5.95 22.41
C LEU A 62 -4.32 5.40 22.65
N PHE A 63 -4.23 4.16 23.11
CA PHE A 63 -2.96 3.52 23.42
C PHE A 63 -2.77 2.29 22.58
N THR A 64 -1.51 2.07 22.20
CA THR A 64 -1.07 0.92 21.44
C THR A 64 -1.56 -0.36 22.10
N SER A 65 -2.63 -0.92 21.57
CA SER A 65 -2.89 -2.32 21.80
C SER A 65 -1.77 -3.10 21.10
N LYS A 66 -1.40 -4.25 21.61
CA LYS A 66 -0.52 -5.19 20.90
C LYS A 66 -1.25 -5.82 19.70
N ASP A 67 -2.47 -5.36 19.44
CA ASP A 67 -3.35 -5.89 18.42
C ASP A 67 -2.94 -5.39 17.03
N ILE A 68 -3.24 -6.21 16.07
CA ILE A 68 -2.93 -5.97 14.66
C ILE A 68 -3.80 -4.83 14.15
N ILE A 69 -3.18 -3.83 13.50
CA ILE A 69 -3.82 -2.57 13.09
C ILE A 69 -5.14 -2.78 12.37
N PHE A 70 -5.19 -3.68 11.37
CA PHE A 70 -6.41 -3.87 10.59
C PHE A 70 -7.53 -4.55 11.40
N GLN A 71 -7.17 -5.46 12.32
CA GLN A 71 -8.15 -6.11 13.21
C GLN A 71 -8.72 -5.11 14.21
N THR A 72 -7.87 -4.28 14.81
CA THR A 72 -8.32 -3.23 15.72
C THR A 72 -9.20 -2.20 14.99
N ALA A 73 -8.84 -1.82 13.76
CA ALA A 73 -9.66 -0.93 12.93
C ALA A 73 -11.02 -1.56 12.59
N LYS A 74 -11.04 -2.86 12.26
CA LYS A 74 -12.27 -3.61 12.02
C LYS A 74 -13.17 -3.59 13.25
N ILE A 75 -12.66 -4.05 14.40
CA ILE A 75 -13.41 -4.10 15.67
C ILE A 75 -13.95 -2.71 16.06
N PHE A 76 -13.11 -1.68 15.94
CA PHE A 76 -13.52 -0.30 16.19
C PHE A 76 -14.67 0.12 15.28
N THR A 77 -14.58 -0.19 13.99
CA THR A 77 -15.63 0.16 13.02
C THR A 77 -16.92 -0.58 13.33
N GLU A 78 -16.87 -1.90 13.50
CA GLU A 78 -18.03 -2.74 13.82
C GLU A 78 -18.75 -2.27 15.09
N ASN A 79 -17.99 -1.99 16.15
CA ASN A 79 -18.55 -1.48 17.40
C ASN A 79 -19.17 -0.07 17.26
N SER A 80 -18.63 0.74 16.34
CA SER A 80 -19.07 2.13 16.16
C SER A 80 -20.30 2.26 15.28
N ILE A 81 -20.49 1.36 14.31
CA ILE A 81 -21.63 1.40 13.37
C ILE A 81 -22.69 0.33 13.66
N GLY A 82 -22.34 -0.72 14.44
CA GLY A 82 -23.24 -1.83 14.74
C GLY A 82 -23.40 -2.86 13.64
N GLU A 83 -22.50 -2.90 12.66
CA GLU A 83 -22.55 -3.80 11.50
C GLU A 83 -21.21 -4.53 11.31
N ILE A 84 -21.26 -5.74 10.77
CA ILE A 84 -20.06 -6.51 10.40
C ILE A 84 -19.45 -5.91 9.14
N VAL A 85 -18.13 -5.65 9.17
CA VAL A 85 -17.41 -5.08 8.02
C VAL A 85 -16.37 -6.06 7.46
N ASP A 86 -16.17 -6.02 6.14
CA ASP A 86 -15.08 -6.70 5.46
C ASP A 86 -13.79 -5.88 5.55
N THR A 87 -12.66 -6.55 5.64
CA THR A 87 -11.34 -5.92 5.60
C THR A 87 -10.78 -5.80 4.18
N GLN A 88 -11.41 -6.47 3.19
CA GLN A 88 -10.93 -6.45 1.81
C GLN A 88 -11.04 -5.02 1.23
N PRO A 89 -9.92 -4.39 0.86
CA PRO A 89 -9.95 -3.05 0.32
C PRO A 89 -10.43 -3.05 -1.13
N SER A 90 -11.01 -1.93 -1.57
CA SER A 90 -11.35 -1.71 -2.97
C SER A 90 -11.10 -0.26 -3.38
N ILE A 91 -10.63 -0.07 -4.61
CA ILE A 91 -10.48 1.23 -5.25
C ILE A 91 -11.22 1.21 -6.57
N LYS A 92 -12.11 2.20 -6.77
CA LYS A 92 -12.73 2.42 -8.08
C LYS A 92 -11.75 3.17 -8.98
N SER A 93 -11.57 2.70 -10.21
CA SER A 93 -10.73 3.39 -11.19
C SER A 93 -11.51 3.62 -12.50
N ASP A 94 -11.32 4.77 -13.13
CA ASP A 94 -11.90 5.08 -14.42
C ASP A 94 -11.31 4.20 -15.53
N LYS A 95 -12.17 3.58 -16.33
CA LYS A 95 -11.79 2.64 -17.41
C LYS A 95 -11.06 3.31 -18.59
N LYS A 96 -11.15 4.62 -18.76
CA LYS A 96 -10.93 5.29 -20.05
C LYS A 96 -9.48 5.59 -20.47
N LYS A 97 -8.47 5.51 -19.60
CA LYS A 97 -7.09 5.91 -19.98
C LYS A 97 -6.09 4.80 -20.25
N SER A 98 -6.43 3.54 -19.97
CA SER A 98 -5.48 2.43 -19.95
C SER A 98 -5.48 1.51 -21.16
N ASP A 99 -6.52 1.57 -22.02
CA ASP A 99 -6.65 0.66 -23.17
C ASP A 99 -5.52 0.79 -24.19
N MET A 100 -4.76 1.88 -24.15
CA MET A 100 -3.65 2.15 -25.07
C MET A 100 -2.29 1.58 -24.63
N ILE A 101 -2.14 1.11 -23.41
CA ILE A 101 -0.83 0.72 -22.84
C ILE A 101 -0.69 -0.81 -22.72
N PHE A 102 -1.78 -1.56 -22.67
CA PHE A 102 -1.78 -2.98 -22.37
C PHE A 102 -1.87 -3.86 -23.63
N ASP A 103 -0.73 -4.34 -24.06
CA ASP A 103 -0.65 -5.39 -25.08
C ASP A 103 -0.82 -6.75 -24.39
N LYS A 104 -1.91 -7.46 -24.71
CA LYS A 104 -2.24 -8.80 -24.15
C LYS A 104 -1.20 -9.88 -24.42
N ASN A 105 -0.28 -9.63 -25.37
CA ASN A 105 0.85 -10.53 -25.64
C ASN A 105 1.94 -10.45 -24.57
N TYR A 106 1.88 -9.49 -23.66
CA TYR A 106 2.82 -9.32 -22.57
C TYR A 106 2.19 -9.63 -21.23
N LYS A 107 2.99 -10.12 -20.31
CA LYS A 107 2.67 -10.11 -18.86
C LYS A 107 3.07 -8.75 -18.27
N HIS A 108 2.13 -8.11 -17.62
CA HIS A 108 2.28 -6.76 -17.06
C HIS A 108 2.56 -6.86 -15.57
N ILE A 109 3.78 -6.53 -15.14
CA ILE A 109 4.25 -6.73 -13.77
C ILE A 109 4.64 -5.39 -13.16
N ILE A 110 3.99 -5.03 -12.03
CA ILE A 110 4.39 -3.87 -11.23
C ILE A 110 5.55 -4.27 -10.32
N LEU A 111 6.62 -3.49 -10.29
CA LEU A 111 7.78 -3.72 -9.45
C LEU A 111 7.90 -2.64 -8.36
N GLY A 112 7.77 -3.03 -7.10
CA GLY A 112 7.98 -2.18 -5.93
C GLY A 112 9.41 -2.31 -5.39
N LEU A 113 10.36 -1.60 -6.01
CA LEU A 113 11.79 -1.68 -5.71
C LEU A 113 12.18 -0.95 -4.42
N SER A 114 11.47 0.15 -4.11
CA SER A 114 11.74 1.00 -2.94
C SER A 114 10.98 0.52 -1.70
N ALA A 115 11.29 1.13 -0.56
CA ALA A 115 10.56 1.00 0.69
C ALA A 115 10.83 2.23 1.56
N SER A 116 10.00 2.44 2.60
CA SER A 116 10.12 3.58 3.55
C SER A 116 11.44 3.62 4.33
N GLY A 117 12.18 2.49 4.39
CA GLY A 117 13.48 2.38 5.03
C GLY A 117 14.40 1.44 4.26
N GLU A 118 15.70 1.65 4.37
CA GLU A 118 16.70 0.83 3.67
C GLU A 118 16.69 -0.63 4.15
N THR A 119 16.45 -0.87 5.43
CA THR A 119 16.34 -2.22 6.01
C THR A 119 15.19 -3.04 5.45
N LYS A 120 14.18 -2.37 4.90
CA LYS A 120 13.01 -2.99 4.27
C LYS A 120 13.18 -3.29 2.78
N ARG A 121 14.32 -2.93 2.18
CA ARG A 121 14.60 -3.14 0.75
C ARG A 121 15.28 -4.47 0.53
N TRP A 122 14.68 -5.32 -0.29
CA TRP A 122 15.26 -6.62 -0.67
C TRP A 122 16.54 -6.50 -1.49
N GLY A 123 16.70 -5.37 -2.15
CA GLY A 123 17.89 -5.03 -2.94
C GLY A 123 17.70 -5.24 -4.45
N VAL A 124 18.24 -4.28 -5.20
CA VAL A 124 18.11 -4.21 -6.67
C VAL A 124 18.58 -5.49 -7.36
N ASN A 125 19.71 -6.07 -6.93
CA ASN A 125 20.28 -7.26 -7.58
C ASN A 125 19.35 -8.48 -7.51
N ASN A 126 18.56 -8.62 -6.46
CA ASN A 126 17.59 -9.70 -6.33
C ASN A 126 16.43 -9.51 -7.31
N PHE A 127 15.90 -8.28 -7.42
CA PHE A 127 14.87 -7.96 -8.42
C PHE A 127 15.38 -8.17 -9.84
N VAL A 128 16.64 -7.79 -10.16
CA VAL A 128 17.26 -8.02 -11.45
C VAL A 128 17.32 -9.52 -11.77
N LYS A 129 17.72 -10.38 -10.83
CA LYS A 129 17.73 -11.84 -11.03
C LYS A 129 16.34 -12.36 -11.38
N VAL A 130 15.32 -11.94 -10.63
CA VAL A 130 13.94 -12.37 -10.86
C VAL A 130 13.44 -11.91 -12.23
N THR A 131 13.56 -10.63 -12.55
CA THR A 131 13.05 -10.07 -13.81
C THR A 131 13.76 -10.62 -15.03
N ASN A 132 15.08 -10.82 -14.97
CA ASN A 132 15.85 -11.44 -16.05
C ASN A 132 15.39 -12.89 -16.28
N LYS A 133 15.22 -13.68 -15.21
CA LYS A 133 14.75 -15.07 -15.35
C LYS A 133 13.35 -15.14 -15.95
N VAL A 134 12.42 -14.32 -15.44
CA VAL A 134 11.03 -14.29 -15.91
C VAL A 134 10.97 -13.81 -17.38
N SER A 135 11.75 -12.80 -17.77
CA SER A 135 11.79 -12.27 -19.15
C SER A 135 12.36 -13.24 -20.19
N ARG A 136 13.15 -14.22 -19.77
CA ARG A 136 13.64 -15.27 -20.66
C ARG A 136 12.57 -16.30 -21.00
N GLU A 137 11.56 -16.46 -20.14
CA GLU A 137 10.48 -17.43 -20.31
C GLU A 137 9.20 -16.81 -20.88
N TYR A 138 8.93 -15.53 -20.53
CA TYR A 138 7.71 -14.80 -20.89
C TYR A 138 8.01 -13.42 -21.45
N LYS A 139 7.20 -12.98 -22.41
CA LYS A 139 7.20 -11.56 -22.82
C LYS A 139 6.64 -10.72 -21.70
N CYS A 140 7.47 -9.92 -21.04
CA CYS A 140 7.07 -9.10 -19.90
C CYS A 140 7.24 -7.62 -20.17
N LYS A 141 6.36 -6.82 -19.56
CA LYS A 141 6.49 -5.37 -19.43
C LYS A 141 6.46 -5.02 -17.95
N PHE A 142 7.49 -4.32 -17.50
CA PHE A 142 7.66 -3.99 -16.08
C PHE A 142 7.34 -2.53 -15.82
N TYR A 143 6.55 -2.28 -14.79
CA TYR A 143 6.17 -0.95 -14.35
C TYR A 143 6.85 -0.66 -13.02
N LEU A 144 7.76 0.30 -13.01
CA LEU A 144 8.63 0.61 -11.88
C LEU A 144 7.90 1.59 -10.95
N ALA A 145 7.37 1.06 -9.85
CA ALA A 145 6.61 1.82 -8.88
C ALA A 145 7.54 2.59 -7.94
N GLY A 146 7.43 3.92 -7.95
CA GLY A 146 8.20 4.83 -7.12
C GLY A 146 7.85 6.28 -7.39
N GLY A 147 8.19 7.17 -6.46
CA GLY A 147 8.13 8.61 -6.64
C GLY A 147 9.46 9.18 -7.12
N SER A 148 9.55 10.50 -7.27
CA SER A 148 10.79 11.21 -7.69
C SER A 148 12.00 10.92 -6.79
N SER A 149 11.77 10.67 -5.50
CA SER A 149 12.82 10.27 -4.55
C SER A 149 13.43 8.89 -4.82
N ASP A 150 12.74 8.04 -5.58
CA ASP A 150 13.16 6.67 -5.88
C ASP A 150 13.92 6.55 -7.21
N GLN A 151 14.13 7.67 -7.93
CA GLN A 151 14.74 7.68 -9.25
C GLN A 151 16.09 6.94 -9.26
N LYS A 152 16.93 7.16 -8.25
CA LYS A 152 18.26 6.53 -8.17
C LYS A 152 18.20 4.99 -8.13
N ILE A 153 17.27 4.42 -7.37
CA ILE A 153 17.11 2.96 -7.28
C ILE A 153 16.52 2.38 -8.57
N ILE A 154 15.66 3.14 -9.23
CA ILE A 154 15.08 2.78 -10.53
C ILE A 154 16.15 2.78 -11.62
N ASP A 155 16.98 3.80 -11.69
CA ASP A 155 18.08 3.89 -12.67
C ASP A 155 19.10 2.75 -12.46
N GLU A 156 19.45 2.44 -11.22
CA GLU A 156 20.30 1.31 -10.88
C GLU A 156 19.70 -0.01 -11.37
N PHE A 157 18.41 -0.23 -11.14
CA PHE A 157 17.71 -1.44 -11.60
C PHE A 157 17.72 -1.54 -13.14
N ILE A 158 17.36 -0.46 -13.84
CA ILE A 158 17.34 -0.43 -15.32
C ILE A 158 18.73 -0.73 -15.90
N SER A 159 19.78 -0.14 -15.31
CA SER A 159 21.16 -0.31 -15.80
C SER A 159 21.66 -1.74 -15.71
N LYS A 160 21.20 -2.50 -14.70
CA LYS A 160 21.60 -3.88 -14.44
C LYS A 160 20.71 -4.94 -15.13
N SER A 161 19.54 -4.53 -15.63
CA SER A 161 18.55 -5.45 -16.20
C SER A 161 18.81 -5.77 -17.67
N GLU A 162 18.58 -7.02 -18.06
CA GLU A 162 18.65 -7.48 -19.47
C GLU A 162 17.45 -6.98 -20.28
N SER A 163 16.26 -7.00 -19.69
CA SER A 163 15.04 -6.45 -20.32
C SER A 163 15.19 -4.97 -20.59
N LYS A 164 14.50 -4.48 -21.63
CA LYS A 164 14.39 -3.04 -21.93
C LYS A 164 12.93 -2.57 -21.91
N ASN A 165 12.00 -3.43 -21.54
CA ASN A 165 10.57 -3.14 -21.53
C ASN A 165 10.13 -2.59 -20.16
N PHE A 166 10.60 -1.39 -19.82
CA PHE A 166 10.28 -0.73 -18.57
C PHE A 166 9.44 0.53 -18.79
N PHE A 167 8.56 0.80 -17.80
CA PHE A 167 7.80 2.03 -17.70
C PHE A 167 7.85 2.54 -16.26
N SER A 168 8.40 3.74 -16.04
CA SER A 168 8.53 4.31 -14.70
C SER A 168 7.32 5.15 -14.29
N PHE A 169 6.94 5.07 -13.02
CA PHE A 169 5.86 5.86 -12.43
C PHE A 169 6.33 7.19 -11.82
N THR A 170 7.64 7.47 -11.80
CA THR A 170 8.21 8.61 -11.06
C THR A 170 7.66 9.99 -11.46
N ASN A 171 7.18 10.12 -12.69
CA ASN A 171 6.63 11.37 -13.23
C ASN A 171 5.09 11.35 -13.36
N LEU A 172 4.43 10.31 -12.85
CA LEU A 172 2.97 10.18 -12.92
C LEU A 172 2.32 10.61 -11.61
N ASN A 173 1.12 11.17 -11.73
CA ASN A 173 0.28 11.37 -10.56
C ASN A 173 -0.43 10.06 -10.16
N ILE A 174 -0.94 10.02 -8.93
CA ILE A 174 -1.54 8.81 -8.37
C ILE A 174 -2.76 8.30 -9.14
N LYS A 175 -3.56 9.18 -9.77
CA LYS A 175 -4.73 8.79 -10.58
C LYS A 175 -4.29 8.05 -11.86
N GLU A 176 -3.23 8.53 -12.50
CA GLU A 176 -2.62 7.88 -13.67
C GLU A 176 -2.06 6.51 -13.30
N ILE A 177 -1.35 6.43 -12.16
CA ILE A 177 -0.78 5.19 -11.65
C ILE A 177 -1.89 4.16 -11.36
N ILE A 178 -2.96 4.53 -10.67
CA ILE A 178 -4.10 3.67 -10.38
C ILE A 178 -4.70 3.10 -11.66
N SER A 179 -4.86 3.93 -12.70
CA SER A 179 -5.42 3.48 -13.98
C SER A 179 -4.52 2.48 -14.72
N ILE A 180 -3.21 2.50 -14.48
CA ILE A 180 -2.25 1.54 -15.01
C ILE A 180 -2.24 0.26 -14.18
N ILE A 181 -2.09 0.36 -12.85
CA ILE A 181 -1.98 -0.80 -11.96
C ILE A 181 -3.17 -1.75 -12.12
N LYS A 182 -4.38 -1.22 -12.33
CA LYS A 182 -5.61 -2.02 -12.48
C LYS A 182 -5.51 -3.12 -13.54
N TYR A 183 -4.69 -2.94 -14.57
CA TYR A 183 -4.54 -3.88 -15.68
C TYR A 183 -3.29 -4.75 -15.55
N ALA A 184 -2.54 -4.62 -14.47
CA ALA A 184 -1.39 -5.47 -14.23
C ALA A 184 -1.81 -6.89 -13.86
N ASP A 185 -1.03 -7.87 -14.30
CA ASP A 185 -1.22 -9.27 -13.94
C ASP A 185 -0.72 -9.56 -12.52
N LEU A 186 0.33 -8.83 -12.09
CA LEU A 186 1.02 -9.09 -10.84
C LEU A 186 1.70 -7.83 -10.29
N TYR A 187 1.68 -7.66 -8.97
CA TYR A 187 2.62 -6.82 -8.23
C TYR A 187 3.69 -7.73 -7.60
N LEU A 188 4.96 -7.38 -7.77
CA LEU A 188 6.10 -7.96 -7.06
C LEU A 188 6.90 -6.84 -6.42
N GLY A 189 7.08 -6.86 -5.11
CA GLY A 189 7.87 -5.80 -4.49
C GLY A 189 7.92 -5.84 -2.97
N ASN A 190 8.68 -4.90 -2.42
CA ASN A 190 8.73 -4.66 -1.00
C ASN A 190 7.37 -4.17 -0.47
N ASP A 191 7.19 -4.25 0.85
CA ASP A 191 6.06 -3.66 1.57
C ASP A 191 6.03 -2.13 1.38
N THR A 192 5.13 -1.66 0.50
CA THR A 192 4.97 -0.25 0.13
C THR A 192 3.51 0.11 -0.15
N GLY A 193 3.20 1.41 -0.22
CA GLY A 193 1.88 1.89 -0.60
C GLY A 193 1.37 1.34 -1.94
N PHE A 194 2.26 1.10 -2.90
CA PHE A 194 1.88 0.54 -4.21
C PHE A 194 1.41 -0.92 -4.13
N MET A 195 1.92 -1.72 -3.20
CA MET A 195 1.41 -3.06 -2.91
C MET A 195 -0.05 -2.99 -2.45
N HIS A 196 -0.35 -2.09 -1.53
CA HIS A 196 -1.69 -1.92 -0.99
C HIS A 196 -2.66 -1.39 -2.05
N ILE A 197 -2.23 -0.45 -2.90
CA ILE A 197 -3.02 0.05 -4.03
C ILE A 197 -3.30 -1.08 -5.02
N SER A 198 -2.30 -1.88 -5.38
CA SER A 198 -2.45 -3.02 -6.28
C SER A 198 -3.45 -4.03 -5.74
N SER A 199 -3.33 -4.39 -4.46
CA SER A 199 -4.28 -5.28 -3.79
C SER A 199 -5.71 -4.73 -3.77
N ALA A 200 -5.89 -3.43 -3.52
CA ALA A 200 -7.20 -2.77 -3.50
C ALA A 200 -7.83 -2.66 -4.90
N LEU A 201 -7.04 -2.74 -5.96
CA LEU A 201 -7.49 -2.83 -7.35
C LEU A 201 -7.75 -4.26 -7.80
N GLY A 202 -7.59 -5.25 -6.92
CA GLY A 202 -7.80 -6.67 -7.21
C GLY A 202 -6.61 -7.36 -7.89
N VAL A 203 -5.47 -6.68 -8.02
CA VAL A 203 -4.25 -7.26 -8.58
C VAL A 203 -3.61 -8.19 -7.54
N ARG A 204 -3.21 -9.39 -7.97
CA ARG A 204 -2.45 -10.31 -7.11
C ARG A 204 -1.09 -9.72 -6.78
N CYS A 205 -0.66 -9.84 -5.54
CA CYS A 205 0.57 -9.25 -5.04
C CYS A 205 1.46 -10.29 -4.38
N ILE A 206 2.73 -10.31 -4.77
CA ILE A 206 3.81 -10.97 -4.04
C ILE A 206 4.54 -9.87 -3.27
N GLY A 207 4.25 -9.78 -1.96
CA GLY A 207 4.85 -8.81 -1.05
C GLY A 207 6.07 -9.37 -0.34
N ILE A 208 7.21 -8.69 -0.40
CA ILE A 208 8.46 -9.09 0.24
C ILE A 208 8.60 -8.36 1.57
N PHE A 209 8.51 -9.10 2.67
CA PHE A 209 8.53 -8.60 4.04
C PHE A 209 9.84 -8.97 4.74
N ILE A 210 10.80 -8.05 4.73
CA ILE A 210 12.14 -8.26 5.27
C ILE A 210 12.26 -7.80 6.71
N ASP A 211 11.69 -6.62 6.97
CA ASP A 211 11.84 -5.88 8.23
C ASP A 211 10.55 -5.13 8.55
N SER A 212 9.44 -5.82 8.42
CA SER A 212 8.10 -5.33 8.73
C SER A 212 7.16 -6.48 9.12
N PRO A 213 6.14 -6.23 9.97
CA PRO A 213 5.21 -7.26 10.43
C PRO A 213 4.31 -7.71 9.27
N ALA A 214 4.64 -8.86 8.67
CA ALA A 214 4.00 -9.37 7.47
C ALA A 214 2.48 -9.54 7.65
N TYR A 215 2.02 -10.16 8.76
CA TYR A 215 0.60 -10.36 8.99
C TYR A 215 -0.16 -9.03 9.15
N ALA A 216 0.44 -8.04 9.82
CA ALA A 216 -0.22 -6.74 10.00
C ALA A 216 -0.46 -5.99 8.68
N TYR A 217 0.41 -6.21 7.67
CA TYR A 217 0.36 -5.50 6.40
C TYR A 217 -0.09 -6.37 5.21
N SER A 218 -0.37 -7.66 5.41
CA SER A 218 -0.94 -8.51 4.36
C SER A 218 -2.20 -9.25 4.77
N GLY A 219 -2.41 -9.53 6.07
CA GLY A 219 -3.48 -10.38 6.57
C GLY A 219 -4.90 -9.81 6.42
N TYR A 220 -5.06 -8.58 6.01
CA TYR A 220 -6.37 -7.93 5.78
C TYR A 220 -6.98 -8.28 4.41
N THR A 221 -6.25 -8.90 3.51
CA THR A 221 -6.66 -9.19 2.13
C THR A 221 -6.11 -10.53 1.65
N LYS A 222 -6.86 -11.22 0.80
CA LYS A 222 -6.41 -12.43 0.11
C LYS A 222 -5.53 -12.17 -1.12
N ASN A 223 -5.45 -10.92 -1.56
CA ASN A 223 -4.70 -10.55 -2.77
C ASN A 223 -3.20 -10.40 -2.53
N ILE A 224 -2.73 -10.43 -1.28
CA ILE A 224 -1.29 -10.32 -0.95
C ILE A 224 -0.80 -11.66 -0.42
N GLU A 225 0.13 -12.28 -1.14
CA GLU A 225 0.95 -13.37 -0.64
C GLU A 225 2.26 -12.80 -0.09
N ALA A 226 2.51 -13.04 1.21
CA ALA A 226 3.70 -12.55 1.87
C ALA A 226 4.87 -13.52 1.71
N ILE A 227 5.98 -13.04 1.15
CA ILE A 227 7.27 -13.74 1.20
C ILE A 227 8.02 -13.21 2.44
N ILE A 228 8.41 -14.11 3.31
CA ILE A 228 9.06 -13.82 4.59
C ILE A 228 10.43 -14.48 4.68
N PRO A 229 11.32 -14.01 5.56
CA PRO A 229 12.65 -14.60 5.76
C PRO A 229 12.55 -16.05 6.24
N ARG A 230 13.48 -16.89 5.77
CA ARG A 230 13.57 -18.29 6.23
C ARG A 230 13.73 -18.36 7.75
N GLY A 231 12.98 -19.24 8.40
CA GLY A 231 12.94 -19.40 9.84
C GLY A 231 11.92 -18.52 10.56
N GLU A 232 11.29 -17.59 9.84
CA GLU A 232 10.20 -16.79 10.37
C GLU A 232 8.83 -17.39 10.02
N THR A 233 7.83 -17.01 10.79
CA THR A 233 6.41 -17.19 10.47
C THR A 233 5.78 -15.84 10.09
N ILE A 234 4.62 -15.84 9.47
CA ILE A 234 3.93 -14.59 9.13
C ILE A 234 3.66 -13.71 10.37
N ASN A 235 3.49 -14.35 11.54
CA ASN A 235 3.21 -13.67 12.81
C ASN A 235 4.47 -13.30 13.61
N SER A 236 5.64 -13.85 13.30
CA SER A 236 6.88 -13.57 14.03
C SER A 236 7.67 -12.40 13.44
N THR A 237 7.37 -12.00 12.20
CA THR A 237 8.04 -10.89 11.55
C THR A 237 7.73 -9.55 12.21
N THR A 238 8.74 -8.70 12.36
CA THR A 238 8.65 -7.39 13.03
C THR A 238 9.50 -6.35 12.30
N HIS A 239 9.51 -5.11 12.78
CA HIS A 239 10.41 -4.05 12.30
C HIS A 239 11.90 -4.28 12.65
N ASN A 240 12.23 -5.37 13.32
CA ASN A 240 13.59 -5.75 13.70
C ASN A 240 13.97 -7.16 13.19
N THR A 241 13.26 -7.68 12.19
CA THR A 241 13.51 -9.02 11.65
C THR A 241 14.82 -9.12 10.89
N ASN A 242 15.24 -8.02 10.20
CA ASN A 242 16.51 -7.93 9.47
C ASN A 242 16.76 -9.12 8.53
N GLY A 243 15.75 -9.51 7.76
CA GLY A 243 15.72 -10.77 7.02
C GLY A 243 16.16 -10.70 5.55
N ARG A 244 16.84 -9.62 5.11
CA ARG A 244 17.18 -9.40 3.69
C ARG A 244 17.84 -10.59 3.03
N ASP A 245 18.87 -11.15 3.67
CA ASP A 245 19.69 -12.22 3.13
C ASP A 245 19.05 -13.61 3.31
N LYS A 246 17.90 -13.67 3.99
CA LYS A 246 17.13 -14.90 4.24
C LYS A 246 16.01 -15.14 3.25
N ILE A 247 15.82 -14.26 2.26
CA ILE A 247 14.84 -14.43 1.18
C ILE A 247 15.58 -14.73 -0.11
N SER A 248 15.45 -15.95 -0.60
CA SER A 248 16.09 -16.43 -1.82
C SER A 248 15.41 -15.86 -3.07
N SER A 249 16.20 -15.38 -4.03
CA SER A 249 15.66 -14.99 -5.34
C SER A 249 15.04 -16.18 -6.08
N ASP A 250 15.53 -17.40 -5.87
CA ASP A 250 14.99 -18.60 -6.54
C ASP A 250 13.60 -18.94 -6.01
N ASP A 251 13.35 -18.78 -4.70
CA ASP A 251 12.04 -18.98 -4.10
C ASP A 251 11.02 -17.95 -4.67
N VAL A 252 11.46 -16.68 -4.82
CA VAL A 252 10.64 -15.63 -5.42
C VAL A 252 10.38 -15.89 -6.91
N ILE A 253 11.39 -16.32 -7.68
CA ILE A 253 11.24 -16.69 -9.09
C ILE A 253 10.17 -17.79 -9.24
N LYS A 254 10.29 -18.86 -8.46
CA LYS A 254 9.31 -19.96 -8.49
C LYS A 254 7.90 -19.43 -8.26
N LYS A 255 7.72 -18.59 -7.24
CA LYS A 255 6.42 -18.02 -6.92
C LYS A 255 5.88 -17.11 -8.03
N VAL A 256 6.71 -16.24 -8.61
CA VAL A 256 6.32 -15.38 -9.74
C VAL A 256 5.87 -16.21 -10.94
N LEU A 257 6.61 -17.27 -11.27
CA LEU A 257 6.25 -18.15 -12.38
C LEU A 257 4.92 -18.88 -12.15
N GLU A 258 4.66 -19.38 -10.92
CA GLU A 258 3.37 -19.97 -10.55
C GLU A 258 2.20 -18.99 -10.81
N TYR A 259 2.37 -17.70 -10.50
CA TYR A 259 1.33 -16.68 -10.68
C TYR A 259 1.14 -16.24 -12.14
N ILE A 260 2.18 -16.30 -12.95
CA ILE A 260 2.11 -15.90 -14.37
C ILE A 260 1.43 -17.00 -15.23
N ILE A 261 1.55 -18.27 -14.83
CA ILE A 261 0.98 -19.42 -15.54
C ILE A 261 -0.51 -19.59 -15.21
N SER A 262 -0.92 -19.27 -13.97
CA SER A 262 -2.32 -19.37 -13.51
C SER A 262 -3.20 -18.23 -14.03
#